data_97afeb76bc3dda931d37a3c923519aac
#
_entry.id   97afeb76bc3dda931d37a3c923519aac
#
_cell.length_a   1.000
_cell.length_b   1.000
_cell.length_c   1.000
_cell.angle_alpha   90.00
_cell.angle_beta   90.00
_cell.angle_gamma   90.00
#
_symmetry.space_group_name_H-M   'P 1'
#
loop_
_entity.id
_entity.type
_entity.pdbx_description
1 polymer ?
#
loop_
_entity_poly.entity_id
_entity_poly.type
_entity_poly.pdbx_seq_one_letter_code
_entity_poly.pdbx_strand_id
1 'polypeptide(L)'
;MLWENTEHSASEATLQYTMEPKAYENRFLPYDVLTNLAHVTMLHRQGFLDDGELAALRNALTDLYHEADEVEGEDVHTFVEERVTQRTEAGKRMHLARSRNDQVFVDTRLFMKDAAIDLAHRILDFADALRTFAEGKNVLIPGYTHQQQAMPSSTGLWASSYVDALIDDLKSLRATYRIVDANPLGAAASYGTSLDIDRDLTTELLGFSQKQHNPIYCSNRGKQELQLLQTLDLVMLDVQKFAEDVINFSEDQQFFELADDYTTGSSIMPQKRNPDILELARAKAEEVSAGKEAVRRIIGKLPSGYNRDSQQTKGHLIEGVDTVRATLDILTPLVESMELSDDFEVDAGIFAAYTANQLVTEGMPFRDAYHEVKSSGEYETHDEVAEPVHQPFGDLRAFWADEREAFDAMSERLLTAD
;
A
#
# COMPACT_ATOMS: atom_id res chain seq x y z
N MET A 1 0.88 26.49 22.22
CA MET A 1 1.97 26.21 21.24
C MET A 1 3.30 26.65 21.84
N LEU A 2 4.36 25.85 21.71
CA LEU A 2 5.69 26.13 22.31
C LEU A 2 6.33 27.46 21.87
N TRP A 3 5.85 28.05 20.76
CA TRP A 3 6.35 29.33 20.19
C TRP A 3 5.35 30.48 20.28
N GLU A 4 4.22 30.34 20.98
CA GLU A 4 3.30 31.44 21.19
C GLU A 4 3.87 32.43 22.21
N ASN A 5 4.01 33.68 21.77
CA ASN A 5 4.22 34.79 22.69
C ASN A 5 2.89 35.12 23.38
N THR A 6 2.95 35.48 24.65
CA THR A 6 1.79 35.81 25.52
C THR A 6 0.86 36.90 24.97
N GLU A 7 1.22 37.56 23.86
CA GLU A 7 0.43 38.60 23.22
C GLU A 7 -0.42 38.16 22.02
N HIS A 8 -0.19 36.96 21.46
CA HIS A 8 -0.92 36.47 20.30
C HIS A 8 -1.19 34.93 20.41
N SER A 9 -2.26 34.59 21.07
CA SER A 9 -2.77 33.19 21.03
C SER A 9 -3.75 33.02 19.88
N ALA A 10 -3.62 31.93 19.14
CA ALA A 10 -4.61 31.56 18.12
C ALA A 10 -6.00 31.37 18.76
N SER A 11 -7.06 31.78 18.07
CA SER A 11 -8.42 31.51 18.55
C SER A 11 -8.70 29.99 18.55
N GLU A 12 -9.60 29.55 19.42
CA GLU A 12 -10.03 28.14 19.45
C GLU A 12 -10.54 27.67 18.08
N ALA A 13 -11.27 28.51 17.35
CA ALA A 13 -11.72 28.22 16.00
C ALA A 13 -10.54 28.06 15.00
N THR A 14 -9.47 28.85 15.16
CA THR A 14 -8.26 28.73 14.35
C THR A 14 -7.56 27.39 14.63
N LEU A 15 -7.42 27.03 15.90
CA LEU A 15 -6.82 25.76 16.31
C LEU A 15 -7.62 24.57 15.75
N GLN A 16 -8.92 24.54 15.96
CA GLN A 16 -9.81 23.49 15.43
C GLN A 16 -9.72 23.36 13.90
N TYR A 17 -9.62 24.47 13.18
CA TYR A 17 -9.51 24.46 11.72
C TYR A 17 -8.16 23.96 11.20
N THR A 18 -7.09 24.17 11.98
CA THR A 18 -5.72 23.86 11.53
C THR A 18 -5.15 22.56 12.08
N MET A 19 -5.79 21.96 13.09
CA MET A 19 -5.38 20.66 13.64
C MET A 19 -5.78 19.51 12.72
N GLU A 20 -4.91 18.50 12.64
CA GLU A 20 -5.24 17.23 11.99
C GLU A 20 -5.98 16.29 12.97
N PRO A 21 -6.75 15.31 12.45
CA PRO A 21 -7.34 14.28 13.29
C PRO A 21 -6.27 13.54 14.11
N LYS A 22 -6.49 13.38 15.42
CA LYS A 22 -5.55 12.69 16.32
C LYS A 22 -5.21 11.27 15.84
N ALA A 23 -6.15 10.57 15.23
CA ALA A 23 -5.92 9.25 14.68
C ALA A 23 -4.80 9.23 13.64
N TYR A 24 -4.62 10.32 12.87
CA TYR A 24 -3.50 10.44 11.92
C TYR A 24 -2.19 10.71 12.65
N GLU A 25 -2.20 11.58 13.66
CA GLU A 25 -1.01 11.93 14.43
C GLU A 25 -0.45 10.70 15.20
N ASN A 26 -1.31 9.87 15.77
CA ASN A 26 -0.93 8.65 16.46
C ASN A 26 -0.14 7.69 15.55
N ARG A 27 -0.44 7.68 14.25
CA ARG A 27 0.28 6.81 13.28
C ARG A 27 1.73 7.22 13.08
N PHE A 28 2.10 8.46 13.40
CA PHE A 28 3.45 8.98 13.22
C PHE A 28 4.32 8.92 14.48
N LEU A 29 3.75 8.64 15.65
CA LEU A 29 4.48 8.61 16.91
C LEU A 29 5.71 7.71 16.89
N PRO A 30 5.66 6.45 16.42
CA PRO A 30 6.86 5.61 16.38
C PRO A 30 7.95 6.20 15.49
N TYR A 31 7.58 6.76 14.35
CA TYR A 31 8.54 7.32 13.39
C TYR A 31 9.16 8.62 13.89
N ASP A 32 8.39 9.51 14.55
CA ASP A 32 8.93 10.73 15.15
C ASP A 32 9.91 10.40 16.28
N VAL A 33 9.64 9.40 17.11
CA VAL A 33 10.59 8.97 18.13
C VAL A 33 11.88 8.44 17.51
N LEU A 34 11.81 7.56 16.49
CA LEU A 34 12.98 7.05 15.77
C LEU A 34 13.79 8.20 15.11
N THR A 35 13.10 9.14 14.49
CA THR A 35 13.70 10.35 13.92
C THR A 35 14.44 11.16 14.96
N ASN A 36 13.83 11.37 16.12
CA ASN A 36 14.45 12.10 17.23
C ASN A 36 15.68 11.36 17.79
N LEU A 37 15.63 10.03 17.96
CA LEU A 37 16.77 9.22 18.38
C LEU A 37 17.97 9.34 17.43
N ALA A 38 17.72 9.26 16.13
CA ALA A 38 18.77 9.46 15.13
C ALA A 38 19.33 10.87 15.14
N HIS A 39 18.46 11.88 15.30
CA HIS A 39 18.85 13.27 15.31
C HIS A 39 19.68 13.66 16.54
N VAL A 40 19.28 13.26 17.75
CA VAL A 40 20.06 13.56 18.97
C VAL A 40 21.40 12.84 18.96
N THR A 41 21.47 11.63 18.38
CA THR A 41 22.73 10.91 18.17
C THR A 41 23.66 11.69 17.25
N MET A 42 23.14 12.25 16.16
CA MET A 42 23.88 13.11 15.25
C MET A 42 24.33 14.43 15.95
N LEU A 43 23.45 15.09 16.70
CA LEU A 43 23.78 16.31 17.44
C LEU A 43 24.94 16.07 18.43
N HIS A 44 24.94 14.95 19.14
CA HIS A 44 26.03 14.56 20.02
C HIS A 44 27.35 14.35 19.24
N ARG A 45 27.31 13.62 18.12
CA ARG A 45 28.49 13.39 17.27
C ARG A 45 29.09 14.70 16.73
N GLN A 46 28.27 15.70 16.51
CA GLN A 46 28.68 17.05 16.07
C GLN A 46 29.06 17.96 17.25
N GLY A 47 29.04 17.47 18.50
CA GLY A 47 29.44 18.23 19.69
C GLY A 47 28.40 19.24 20.18
N PHE A 48 27.16 19.17 19.70
CA PHE A 48 26.07 20.01 20.20
C PHE A 48 25.42 19.52 21.49
N LEU A 49 25.62 18.25 21.82
CA LEU A 49 25.16 17.60 23.07
C LEU A 49 26.37 16.90 23.73
N ASP A 50 26.39 16.87 25.05
CA ASP A 50 27.33 16.05 25.80
C ASP A 50 26.79 14.61 26.03
N ASP A 51 27.64 13.72 26.61
CA ASP A 51 27.28 12.32 26.85
C ASP A 51 26.07 12.18 27.79
N GLY A 52 25.99 13.03 28.84
CA GLY A 52 24.89 13.02 29.80
C GLY A 52 23.56 13.48 29.18
N GLU A 53 23.61 14.52 28.34
CA GLU A 53 22.46 15.03 27.60
C GLU A 53 21.96 13.99 26.60
N LEU A 54 22.85 13.34 25.85
CA LEU A 54 22.48 12.26 24.92
C LEU A 54 21.80 11.11 25.66
N ALA A 55 22.40 10.58 26.74
CA ALA A 55 21.85 9.49 27.52
C ALA A 55 20.45 9.82 28.08
N ALA A 56 20.26 11.04 28.61
CA ALA A 56 18.97 11.47 29.13
C ALA A 56 17.89 11.59 28.04
N LEU A 57 18.26 12.11 26.87
CA LEU A 57 17.35 12.24 25.72
C LEU A 57 16.96 10.86 25.17
N ARG A 58 17.94 9.97 25.01
CA ARG A 58 17.67 8.60 24.51
C ARG A 58 16.74 7.84 25.44
N ASN A 59 17.01 7.83 26.75
CA ASN A 59 16.14 7.18 27.73
C ASN A 59 14.72 7.74 27.66
N ALA A 60 14.55 9.07 27.65
CA ALA A 60 13.23 9.70 27.60
C ALA A 60 12.46 9.37 26.32
N LEU A 61 13.15 9.30 25.17
CA LEU A 61 12.56 8.94 23.88
C LEU A 61 12.19 7.46 23.80
N THR A 62 13.08 6.57 24.29
CA THR A 62 12.82 5.12 24.31
C THR A 62 11.64 4.78 25.24
N ASP A 63 11.61 5.39 26.44
CA ASP A 63 10.47 5.25 27.36
C ASP A 63 9.17 5.71 26.67
N LEU A 64 9.20 6.85 25.99
CA LEU A 64 8.04 7.40 25.29
C LEU A 64 7.56 6.46 24.18
N TYR A 65 8.46 5.81 23.43
CA TYR A 65 8.13 4.84 22.41
C TYR A 65 7.30 3.67 22.95
N HIS A 66 7.64 3.20 24.16
CA HIS A 66 6.99 2.04 24.79
C HIS A 66 5.75 2.37 25.62
N GLU A 67 5.63 3.60 26.12
CA GLU A 67 4.60 3.98 27.08
C GLU A 67 3.43 4.78 26.47
N ALA A 68 3.67 5.46 25.35
CA ALA A 68 2.66 6.38 24.80
C ALA A 68 1.62 5.65 23.96
N ASP A 69 0.38 5.75 24.36
CA ASP A 69 -0.79 5.17 23.66
C ASP A 69 -1.46 6.17 22.71
N GLU A 70 -1.51 7.46 23.08
CA GLU A 70 -2.17 8.51 22.31
C GLU A 70 -1.39 9.83 22.30
N VAL A 71 -1.38 10.49 21.14
CA VAL A 71 -0.82 11.82 20.96
C VAL A 71 -1.80 12.87 21.51
N GLU A 72 -1.31 13.70 22.42
CA GLU A 72 -2.03 14.85 22.96
C GLU A 72 -1.46 16.16 22.39
N GLY A 73 -2.28 17.21 22.37
CA GLY A 73 -1.83 18.53 21.93
C GLY A 73 -2.07 18.81 20.45
N GLU A 74 -1.20 19.62 19.82
CA GLU A 74 -1.36 20.13 18.46
C GLU A 74 -1.03 19.09 17.40
N ASP A 75 0.12 18.41 17.56
CA ASP A 75 0.63 17.38 16.67
C ASP A 75 1.64 16.47 17.41
N VAL A 76 2.07 15.40 16.74
CA VAL A 76 3.02 14.41 17.29
C VAL A 76 4.35 15.04 17.69
N HIS A 77 4.86 15.98 16.92
CA HIS A 77 6.17 16.59 17.16
C HIS A 77 6.16 17.47 18.43
N THR A 78 5.09 18.25 18.63
CA THR A 78 4.88 19.02 19.88
C THR A 78 4.75 18.07 21.06
N PHE A 79 3.95 17.01 20.91
CA PHE A 79 3.74 16.02 21.97
C PHE A 79 5.07 15.38 22.40
N VAL A 80 5.88 14.90 21.47
CA VAL A 80 7.17 14.28 21.77
C VAL A 80 8.13 15.28 22.43
N GLU A 81 8.25 16.50 21.90
CA GLU A 81 9.12 17.54 22.46
C GLU A 81 8.71 17.92 23.89
N GLU A 82 7.41 18.12 24.16
CA GLU A 82 6.89 18.42 25.49
C GLU A 82 7.12 17.27 26.48
N ARG A 83 6.81 16.03 26.09
CA ARG A 83 6.99 14.85 26.96
C ARG A 83 8.46 14.60 27.30
N VAL A 84 9.37 14.77 26.33
CA VAL A 84 10.81 14.64 26.56
C VAL A 84 11.31 15.79 27.44
N THR A 85 10.88 17.04 27.21
CA THR A 85 11.29 18.21 28.01
C THR A 85 10.79 18.13 29.47
N GLN A 86 9.65 17.50 29.72
CA GLN A 86 9.16 17.21 31.07
C GLN A 86 10.05 16.22 31.82
N ARG A 87 10.73 15.31 31.12
CA ARG A 87 11.59 14.26 31.70
C ARG A 87 13.05 14.71 31.86
N THR A 88 13.53 15.59 30.98
CA THR A 88 14.91 16.09 30.99
C THR A 88 15.03 17.51 30.43
N GLU A 89 15.83 18.35 31.09
CA GLU A 89 16.16 19.70 30.58
C GLU A 89 16.86 19.68 29.22
N ALA A 90 17.55 18.57 28.86
CA ALA A 90 18.16 18.38 27.54
C ALA A 90 17.12 18.39 26.41
N GLY A 91 15.82 18.12 26.70
CA GLY A 91 14.71 18.21 25.74
C GLY A 91 14.66 19.54 25.01
N LYS A 92 15.01 20.64 25.66
CA LYS A 92 15.08 22.00 25.08
C LYS A 92 16.11 22.16 23.95
N ARG A 93 17.05 21.21 23.81
CA ARG A 93 18.10 21.19 22.78
C ARG A 93 17.81 20.20 21.63
N MET A 94 16.82 19.32 21.81
CA MET A 94 16.49 18.26 20.86
C MET A 94 16.09 18.79 19.49
N HIS A 95 15.44 19.94 19.41
CA HIS A 95 14.97 20.55 18.16
C HIS A 95 16.06 21.31 17.37
N LEU A 96 17.29 21.40 17.88
CA LEU A 96 18.37 22.17 17.26
C LEU A 96 18.60 21.74 15.79
N ALA A 97 18.82 22.74 14.91
CA ALA A 97 19.08 22.56 13.48
C ALA A 97 17.94 21.96 12.64
N ARG A 98 16.75 21.81 13.18
CA ARG A 98 15.55 21.32 12.47
C ARG A 98 14.50 22.40 12.28
N SER A 99 13.56 22.09 11.42
CA SER A 99 12.23 22.68 11.36
C SER A 99 11.21 21.55 11.55
N ARG A 100 10.03 21.90 12.06
CA ARG A 100 8.90 20.95 12.04
C ARG A 100 8.64 20.39 10.64
N ASN A 101 8.92 21.15 9.59
CA ASN A 101 8.70 20.75 8.22
C ASN A 101 9.55 19.52 7.83
N ASP A 102 10.85 19.51 8.12
CA ASP A 102 11.70 18.36 7.77
C ASP A 102 11.49 17.17 8.71
N GLN A 103 10.99 17.38 9.95
CA GLN A 103 10.49 16.28 10.80
C GLN A 103 9.30 15.59 10.14
N VAL A 104 8.24 16.32 9.76
CA VAL A 104 7.08 15.77 9.07
C VAL A 104 7.49 15.00 7.81
N PHE A 105 8.49 15.52 7.07
CA PHE A 105 8.91 14.87 5.82
C PHE A 105 9.60 13.53 6.07
N VAL A 106 10.51 13.45 7.03
CA VAL A 106 11.22 12.22 7.33
C VAL A 106 10.29 11.17 7.93
N ASP A 107 9.39 11.56 8.83
CA ASP A 107 8.43 10.65 9.44
C ASP A 107 7.45 10.09 8.38
N THR A 108 6.98 10.94 7.47
CA THR A 108 6.15 10.49 6.34
C THR A 108 6.91 9.49 5.45
N ARG A 109 8.24 9.67 5.26
CA ARG A 109 9.07 8.71 4.52
C ARG A 109 9.21 7.37 5.23
N LEU A 110 9.47 7.39 6.54
CA LEU A 110 9.54 6.16 7.34
C LEU A 110 8.20 5.43 7.35
N PHE A 111 7.09 6.15 7.55
CA PHE A 111 5.75 5.58 7.43
C PHE A 111 5.51 4.95 6.05
N MET A 112 5.88 5.62 4.96
CA MET A 112 5.70 5.09 3.61
C MET A 112 6.58 3.88 3.33
N LYS A 113 7.81 3.83 3.87
CA LYS A 113 8.68 2.66 3.76
C LYS A 113 8.05 1.46 4.45
N ASP A 114 7.63 1.62 5.70
CA ASP A 114 7.00 0.58 6.49
C ASP A 114 5.69 0.09 5.86
N ALA A 115 4.82 1.03 5.44
CA ALA A 115 3.57 0.72 4.75
C ALA A 115 3.78 -0.02 3.42
N ALA A 116 4.79 0.36 2.63
CA ALA A 116 5.10 -0.32 1.37
C ALA A 116 5.58 -1.76 1.60
N ILE A 117 6.40 -1.99 2.63
CA ILE A 117 6.86 -3.33 3.03
C ILE A 117 5.66 -4.18 3.48
N ASP A 118 4.83 -3.66 4.38
CA ASP A 118 3.65 -4.33 4.89
C ASP A 118 2.66 -4.71 3.77
N LEU A 119 2.34 -3.75 2.89
CA LEU A 119 1.45 -3.99 1.75
C LEU A 119 2.04 -4.97 0.74
N ALA A 120 3.36 -4.94 0.51
CA ALA A 120 4.01 -5.90 -0.38
C ALA A 120 3.85 -7.34 0.10
N HIS A 121 3.97 -7.59 1.42
CA HIS A 121 3.72 -8.91 1.99
C HIS A 121 2.26 -9.34 1.78
N ARG A 122 1.29 -8.46 2.00
CA ARG A 122 -0.14 -8.76 1.76
C ARG A 122 -0.45 -9.04 0.30
N ILE A 123 0.16 -8.29 -0.63
CA ILE A 123 0.02 -8.55 -2.06
C ILE A 123 0.61 -9.93 -2.41
N LEU A 124 1.76 -10.29 -1.82
CA LEU A 124 2.38 -11.60 -1.98
C LEU A 124 1.50 -12.73 -1.42
N ASP A 125 0.87 -12.53 -0.26
CA ASP A 125 -0.02 -13.51 0.36
C ASP A 125 -1.29 -13.71 -0.50
N PHE A 126 -1.85 -12.63 -1.04
CA PHE A 126 -2.98 -12.69 -1.96
C PHE A 126 -2.62 -13.39 -3.28
N ALA A 127 -1.44 -13.10 -3.84
CA ALA A 127 -0.93 -13.79 -5.03
C ALA A 127 -0.69 -15.29 -4.77
N ASP A 128 -0.20 -15.68 -3.59
CA ASP A 128 -0.04 -17.08 -3.21
C ASP A 128 -1.38 -17.80 -3.02
N ALA A 129 -2.39 -17.15 -2.47
CA ALA A 129 -3.74 -17.71 -2.35
C ALA A 129 -4.33 -17.98 -3.74
N LEU A 130 -4.22 -17.02 -4.67
CA LEU A 130 -4.65 -17.18 -6.06
C LEU A 130 -3.86 -18.28 -6.80
N ARG A 131 -2.53 -18.34 -6.60
CA ARG A 131 -1.70 -19.40 -7.17
C ARG A 131 -2.10 -20.78 -6.63
N THR A 132 -2.31 -20.88 -5.32
CA THR A 132 -2.73 -22.14 -4.67
C THR A 132 -4.10 -22.59 -5.18
N PHE A 133 -5.04 -21.64 -5.32
CA PHE A 133 -6.34 -21.91 -5.95
C PHE A 133 -6.19 -22.39 -7.40
N ALA A 134 -5.36 -21.71 -8.19
CA ALA A 134 -5.09 -22.06 -9.59
C ALA A 134 -4.54 -23.49 -9.76
N GLU A 135 -3.59 -23.87 -8.90
CA GLU A 135 -2.95 -25.19 -8.95
C GLU A 135 -3.86 -26.31 -8.38
N GLY A 136 -4.65 -25.99 -7.34
CA GLY A 136 -5.44 -26.98 -6.61
C GLY A 136 -6.86 -27.20 -7.15
N LYS A 137 -7.43 -26.23 -7.85
CA LYS A 137 -8.84 -26.24 -8.31
C LYS A 137 -8.92 -25.90 -9.81
N ASN A 138 -8.11 -26.57 -10.64
CA ASN A 138 -8.04 -26.29 -12.07
C ASN A 138 -9.07 -27.13 -12.85
N VAL A 139 -10.16 -26.50 -13.29
CA VAL A 139 -11.21 -27.10 -14.08
C VAL A 139 -11.52 -26.30 -15.34
N LEU A 140 -12.08 -26.94 -16.35
CA LEU A 140 -12.54 -26.31 -17.58
C LEU A 140 -13.71 -25.37 -17.28
N ILE A 141 -13.55 -24.09 -17.66
CA ILE A 141 -14.62 -23.10 -17.69
C ILE A 141 -14.63 -22.39 -19.05
N PRO A 142 -15.74 -21.79 -19.48
CA PRO A 142 -15.72 -20.95 -20.67
C PRO A 142 -14.94 -19.64 -20.39
N GLY A 143 -14.07 -19.28 -21.32
CA GLY A 143 -13.53 -17.93 -21.40
C GLY A 143 -14.53 -16.99 -22.07
N TYR A 144 -14.63 -15.75 -21.59
CA TYR A 144 -15.61 -14.76 -22.05
C TYR A 144 -14.96 -13.67 -22.89
N THR A 145 -15.62 -13.31 -23.99
CA THR A 145 -15.36 -12.05 -24.72
C THR A 145 -16.71 -11.35 -24.97
N HIS A 146 -16.79 -10.05 -24.76
CA HIS A 146 -18.05 -9.29 -24.90
C HIS A 146 -19.20 -9.85 -24.04
N GLN A 147 -18.87 -10.43 -22.88
CA GLN A 147 -19.81 -11.11 -21.97
C GLN A 147 -20.53 -12.32 -22.62
N GLN A 148 -19.92 -12.91 -23.63
CA GLN A 148 -20.40 -14.14 -24.26
C GLN A 148 -19.35 -15.25 -24.05
N GLN A 149 -19.81 -16.49 -23.84
CA GLN A 149 -18.92 -17.65 -23.87
C GLN A 149 -18.22 -17.71 -25.24
N ALA A 150 -16.91 -17.85 -25.25
CA ALA A 150 -16.10 -17.68 -26.44
C ALA A 150 -15.19 -18.87 -26.76
N MET A 151 -14.34 -19.25 -25.81
CA MET A 151 -13.35 -20.31 -26.00
C MET A 151 -13.17 -21.11 -24.70
N PRO A 152 -12.64 -22.35 -24.77
CA PRO A 152 -12.26 -23.10 -23.59
C PRO A 152 -11.20 -22.33 -22.79
N SER A 153 -11.36 -22.28 -21.49
CA SER A 153 -10.43 -21.71 -20.52
C SER A 153 -10.38 -22.59 -19.28
N SER A 154 -9.73 -22.13 -18.22
CA SER A 154 -9.74 -22.82 -16.94
C SER A 154 -9.74 -21.86 -15.77
N THR A 155 -10.21 -22.32 -14.63
CA THR A 155 -10.11 -21.58 -13.36
C THR A 155 -8.66 -21.30 -13.01
N GLY A 156 -7.74 -22.21 -13.33
CA GLY A 156 -6.31 -22.05 -13.14
C GLY A 156 -5.71 -20.94 -14.01
N LEU A 157 -6.03 -20.91 -15.31
CA LEU A 157 -5.58 -19.86 -16.22
C LEU A 157 -6.17 -18.50 -15.83
N TRP A 158 -7.44 -18.44 -15.42
CA TRP A 158 -8.09 -17.24 -14.94
C TRP A 158 -7.41 -16.68 -13.67
N ALA A 159 -7.24 -17.48 -12.61
CA ALA A 159 -6.62 -17.04 -11.37
C ALA A 159 -5.15 -16.64 -11.57
N SER A 160 -4.40 -17.36 -12.43
CA SER A 160 -3.01 -17.02 -12.77
C SER A 160 -2.87 -15.65 -13.44
N SER A 161 -3.89 -15.18 -14.15
CA SER A 161 -3.87 -13.83 -14.75
C SER A 161 -3.80 -12.73 -13.70
N TYR A 162 -4.46 -12.90 -12.56
CA TYR A 162 -4.37 -11.97 -11.41
C TYR A 162 -3.04 -12.09 -10.68
N VAL A 163 -2.45 -13.28 -10.61
CA VAL A 163 -1.08 -13.45 -10.09
C VAL A 163 -0.11 -12.61 -10.89
N ASP A 164 -0.18 -12.64 -12.22
CA ASP A 164 0.68 -11.83 -13.08
C ASP A 164 0.46 -10.32 -12.91
N ALA A 165 -0.78 -9.88 -12.76
CA ALA A 165 -1.11 -8.48 -12.49
C ALA A 165 -0.50 -8.00 -11.16
N LEU A 166 -0.67 -8.77 -10.08
CA LEU A 166 -0.09 -8.46 -8.76
C LEU A 166 1.46 -8.47 -8.77
N ILE A 167 2.08 -9.33 -9.60
CA ILE A 167 3.54 -9.30 -9.79
C ILE A 167 3.99 -7.99 -10.44
N ASP A 168 3.27 -7.47 -11.41
CA ASP A 168 3.57 -6.18 -12.03
C ASP A 168 3.36 -5.02 -11.05
N ASP A 169 2.34 -5.10 -10.19
CA ASP A 169 2.12 -4.15 -9.09
C ASP A 169 3.26 -4.18 -8.07
N LEU A 170 3.74 -5.35 -7.68
CA LEU A 170 4.90 -5.49 -6.78
C LEU A 170 6.18 -4.89 -7.39
N LYS A 171 6.39 -5.01 -8.71
CA LYS A 171 7.50 -4.34 -9.41
C LYS A 171 7.35 -2.82 -9.34
N SER A 172 6.13 -2.31 -9.53
CA SER A 172 5.80 -0.89 -9.43
C SER A 172 6.00 -0.36 -8.00
N LEU A 173 5.55 -1.14 -7.00
CA LEU A 173 5.73 -0.82 -5.58
C LEU A 173 7.22 -0.78 -5.21
N ARG A 174 8.03 -1.72 -5.69
CA ARG A 174 9.49 -1.73 -5.49
C ARG A 174 10.16 -0.50 -6.12
N ALA A 175 9.72 -0.07 -7.29
CA ALA A 175 10.22 1.15 -7.92
C ALA A 175 9.84 2.41 -7.11
N THR A 176 8.63 2.48 -6.61
CA THR A 176 8.13 3.54 -5.72
C THR A 176 8.90 3.56 -4.40
N TYR A 177 9.09 2.40 -3.77
CA TYR A 177 9.87 2.24 -2.54
C TYR A 177 11.28 2.84 -2.66
N ARG A 178 12.00 2.53 -3.73
CA ARG A 178 13.35 3.09 -4.00
C ARG A 178 13.38 4.61 -4.13
N ILE A 179 12.29 5.24 -4.56
CA ILE A 179 12.17 6.71 -4.63
C ILE A 179 11.85 7.30 -3.26
N VAL A 180 11.03 6.62 -2.48
CA VAL A 180 10.70 6.99 -1.10
C VAL A 180 11.90 6.86 -0.18
N ASP A 181 12.79 5.90 -0.43
CA ASP A 181 13.96 5.55 0.36
C ASP A 181 15.10 6.58 0.23
N ALA A 182 14.77 7.85 0.56
CA ALA A 182 15.69 8.98 0.51
C ALA A 182 15.42 9.94 1.68
N ASN A 183 16.42 10.13 2.55
CA ASN A 183 16.34 10.93 3.77
C ASN A 183 16.21 12.45 3.49
N PRO A 184 15.10 13.12 3.86
CA PRO A 184 14.93 14.55 3.73
C PRO A 184 15.45 15.33 4.94
N LEU A 185 15.74 14.70 6.09
CA LEU A 185 16.11 15.35 7.35
C LEU A 185 17.34 16.26 7.17
N GLY A 186 17.30 17.43 7.77
CA GLY A 186 18.32 18.49 7.62
C GLY A 186 18.06 19.46 6.46
N ALA A 187 16.93 19.33 5.76
CA ALA A 187 16.43 20.35 4.84
C ALA A 187 15.87 21.58 5.57
N ALA A 188 15.59 21.46 6.87
CA ALA A 188 14.98 22.46 7.72
C ALA A 188 13.71 23.07 7.09
N ALA A 189 13.55 24.38 7.11
CA ALA A 189 12.41 25.06 6.50
C ALA A 189 12.64 25.31 5.00
N SER A 190 12.96 24.29 4.21
CA SER A 190 13.18 24.30 2.75
C SER A 190 14.55 24.78 2.26
N TYR A 191 15.38 25.36 3.10
CA TYR A 191 16.61 26.05 2.65
C TYR A 191 17.87 25.62 3.40
N GLY A 192 17.77 24.53 4.20
CA GLY A 192 18.87 24.01 5.01
C GLY A 192 19.10 24.83 6.29
N THR A 193 20.20 24.54 6.96
CA THR A 193 20.62 25.19 8.20
C THR A 193 22.05 25.68 8.07
N SER A 194 22.41 26.73 8.85
CA SER A 194 23.78 27.24 8.96
C SER A 194 24.64 26.43 9.94
N LEU A 195 24.05 25.47 10.66
CA LEU A 195 24.77 24.61 11.59
C LEU A 195 25.38 23.42 10.82
N ASP A 196 26.57 23.01 11.28
CA ASP A 196 27.26 21.85 10.69
C ASP A 196 26.65 20.56 11.22
N ILE A 197 25.70 20.02 10.47
CA ILE A 197 25.00 18.76 10.77
C ILE A 197 25.44 17.65 9.83
N ASP A 198 25.54 16.43 10.34
CA ASP A 198 25.89 15.25 9.56
C ASP A 198 24.63 14.54 9.04
N ARG A 199 24.23 14.87 7.81
CA ARG A 199 23.09 14.25 7.14
C ARG A 199 23.38 12.84 6.63
N ASP A 200 24.64 12.48 6.44
CA ASP A 200 25.01 11.11 6.06
C ASP A 200 24.83 10.18 7.25
N LEU A 201 25.22 10.62 8.45
CA LEU A 201 24.98 9.86 9.69
C LEU A 201 23.49 9.65 9.95
N THR A 202 22.64 10.68 9.82
CA THR A 202 21.19 10.49 10.02
C THR A 202 20.57 9.62 8.94
N THR A 203 21.10 9.61 7.73
CA THR A 203 20.68 8.71 6.64
C THR A 203 20.97 7.26 6.97
N GLU A 204 22.19 6.97 7.47
CA GLU A 204 22.61 5.64 7.93
C GLU A 204 21.78 5.17 9.13
N LEU A 205 21.63 6.02 10.15
CA LEU A 205 20.91 5.67 11.38
C LEU A 205 19.44 5.33 11.12
N LEU A 206 18.78 6.06 10.20
CA LEU A 206 17.38 5.85 9.82
C LEU A 206 17.19 4.83 8.70
N GLY A 207 18.25 4.12 8.27
CA GLY A 207 18.16 3.06 7.28
C GLY A 207 17.65 3.51 5.90
N PHE A 208 17.95 4.76 5.52
CA PHE A 208 17.71 5.22 4.16
C PHE A 208 18.89 4.89 3.25
N SER A 209 18.63 4.50 2.01
CA SER A 209 19.67 4.18 1.03
C SER A 209 20.45 5.43 0.56
N GLN A 210 19.87 6.61 0.67
CA GLN A 210 20.48 7.87 0.24
C GLN A 210 19.88 9.08 0.95
N LYS A 211 20.62 10.19 0.97
CA LYS A 211 20.07 11.49 1.38
C LYS A 211 19.45 12.21 0.19
N GLN A 212 18.38 12.94 0.41
CA GLN A 212 17.87 13.92 -0.56
C GLN A 212 18.76 15.15 -0.59
N HIS A 213 19.32 15.50 -1.77
CA HIS A 213 20.36 16.52 -1.86
C HIS A 213 19.83 17.96 -1.79
N ASN A 214 18.78 18.27 -2.56
CA ASN A 214 18.26 19.62 -2.68
C ASN A 214 17.22 19.91 -1.59
N PRO A 215 17.45 20.85 -0.66
CA PRO A 215 16.55 21.11 0.44
C PRO A 215 15.18 21.67 0.01
N ILE A 216 15.10 22.41 -1.10
CA ILE A 216 13.82 22.88 -1.65
C ILE A 216 13.02 21.68 -2.16
N TYR A 217 13.68 20.74 -2.83
CA TYR A 217 13.02 19.53 -3.31
C TYR A 217 12.58 18.61 -2.16
N CYS A 218 13.35 18.54 -1.07
CA CYS A 218 12.94 17.83 0.15
C CYS A 218 11.59 18.35 0.67
N SER A 219 11.36 19.64 0.55
CA SER A 219 10.18 20.33 1.08
C SER A 219 9.00 20.40 0.09
N ASN A 220 9.20 19.96 -1.14
CA ASN A 220 8.11 19.81 -2.12
C ASN A 220 7.33 18.52 -1.82
N ARG A 221 6.66 18.52 -0.69
CA ARG A 221 5.86 17.42 -0.15
C ARG A 221 4.70 17.05 -1.07
N GLY A 222 4.26 15.80 -0.98
CA GLY A 222 3.08 15.28 -1.66
C GLY A 222 3.37 14.47 -2.93
N LYS A 223 4.53 14.69 -3.58
CA LYS A 223 4.86 13.95 -4.81
C LYS A 223 5.10 12.46 -4.54
N GLN A 224 5.76 12.13 -3.45
CA GLN A 224 6.05 10.74 -3.09
C GLN A 224 4.83 10.05 -2.51
N GLU A 225 4.02 10.77 -1.73
CA GLU A 225 2.71 10.32 -1.27
C GLU A 225 1.79 10.01 -2.47
N LEU A 226 1.77 10.89 -3.47
CA LEU A 226 1.05 10.65 -4.72
C LEU A 226 1.57 9.41 -5.45
N GLN A 227 2.88 9.19 -5.47
CA GLN A 227 3.51 8.06 -6.15
C GLN A 227 3.13 6.73 -5.49
N LEU A 228 3.11 6.68 -4.14
CA LEU A 228 2.64 5.50 -3.43
C LEU A 228 1.15 5.26 -3.68
N LEU A 229 0.31 6.28 -3.52
CA LEU A 229 -1.12 6.19 -3.80
C LEU A 229 -1.42 5.77 -5.25
N GLN A 230 -0.61 6.19 -6.21
CA GLN A 230 -0.74 5.79 -7.60
C GLN A 230 -0.44 4.30 -7.82
N THR A 231 0.52 3.75 -7.10
CA THR A 231 0.79 2.31 -7.10
C THR A 231 -0.34 1.54 -6.43
N LEU A 232 -0.85 2.04 -5.31
CA LEU A 232 -1.97 1.42 -4.59
C LEU A 232 -3.27 1.46 -5.41
N ASP A 233 -3.49 2.50 -6.19
CA ASP A 233 -4.61 2.63 -7.13
C ASP A 233 -4.57 1.54 -8.22
N LEU A 234 -3.38 1.15 -8.69
CA LEU A 234 -3.21 0.03 -9.64
C LEU A 234 -3.55 -1.31 -9.00
N VAL A 235 -3.05 -1.57 -7.78
CA VAL A 235 -3.43 -2.78 -7.01
C VAL A 235 -4.95 -2.86 -6.85
N MET A 236 -5.60 -1.75 -6.48
CA MET A 236 -7.04 -1.72 -6.30
C MET A 236 -7.83 -1.81 -7.60
N LEU A 237 -7.25 -1.41 -8.74
CA LEU A 237 -7.83 -1.64 -10.06
C LEU A 237 -7.92 -3.14 -10.37
N ASP A 238 -6.88 -3.93 -10.06
CA ASP A 238 -6.89 -5.36 -10.27
C ASP A 238 -7.78 -6.09 -9.26
N VAL A 239 -7.82 -5.62 -8.00
CA VAL A 239 -8.80 -6.05 -7.00
C VAL A 239 -10.23 -5.81 -7.47
N GLN A 240 -10.53 -4.64 -8.06
CA GLN A 240 -11.86 -4.29 -8.57
C GLN A 240 -12.29 -5.25 -9.68
N LYS A 241 -11.39 -5.57 -10.62
CA LYS A 241 -11.64 -6.54 -11.70
C LYS A 241 -11.84 -7.95 -11.15
N PHE A 242 -10.98 -8.37 -10.22
CA PHE A 242 -11.10 -9.66 -9.55
C PHE A 242 -12.47 -9.78 -8.84
N ALA A 243 -12.86 -8.77 -8.08
CA ALA A 243 -14.15 -8.77 -7.38
C ALA A 243 -15.34 -8.86 -8.35
N GLU A 244 -15.27 -8.16 -9.50
CA GLU A 244 -16.31 -8.22 -10.54
C GLU A 244 -16.39 -9.63 -11.14
N ASP A 245 -15.26 -10.24 -11.50
CA ASP A 245 -15.22 -11.60 -12.04
C ASP A 245 -15.79 -12.60 -11.05
N VAL A 246 -15.37 -12.54 -9.77
CA VAL A 246 -15.86 -13.49 -8.75
C VAL A 246 -17.37 -13.33 -8.52
N ILE A 247 -17.90 -12.09 -8.51
CA ILE A 247 -19.35 -11.86 -8.42
C ILE A 247 -20.07 -12.53 -9.61
N ASN A 248 -19.61 -12.25 -10.83
CA ASN A 248 -20.23 -12.82 -12.03
C ASN A 248 -20.14 -14.37 -12.04
N PHE A 249 -19.01 -14.91 -11.60
CA PHE A 249 -18.77 -16.34 -11.61
C PHE A 249 -19.49 -17.09 -10.48
N SER A 250 -19.82 -16.41 -9.36
CA SER A 250 -20.62 -17.02 -8.29
C SER A 250 -22.13 -16.84 -8.48
N GLU A 251 -22.58 -15.68 -8.98
CA GLU A 251 -24.02 -15.36 -9.05
C GLU A 251 -24.63 -15.72 -10.42
N ASP A 252 -24.00 -15.29 -11.52
CA ASP A 252 -24.57 -15.44 -12.86
C ASP A 252 -24.16 -16.78 -13.53
N GLN A 253 -22.89 -17.15 -13.38
CA GLN A 253 -22.31 -18.32 -14.07
C GLN A 253 -22.27 -19.56 -13.19
N GLN A 254 -22.37 -19.39 -11.88
CA GLN A 254 -22.37 -20.45 -10.87
C GLN A 254 -21.14 -21.38 -10.91
N PHE A 255 -19.96 -20.84 -11.26
CA PHE A 255 -18.70 -21.60 -11.24
C PHE A 255 -18.14 -21.71 -9.84
N PHE A 256 -18.33 -20.69 -9.00
CA PHE A 256 -17.80 -20.61 -7.65
C PHE A 256 -18.89 -20.58 -6.60
N GLU A 257 -18.60 -21.20 -5.47
CA GLU A 257 -19.36 -21.09 -4.24
C GLU A 257 -18.54 -20.29 -3.22
N LEU A 258 -19.12 -19.19 -2.73
CA LEU A 258 -18.54 -18.39 -1.66
C LEU A 258 -18.94 -18.98 -0.31
N ALA A 259 -17.98 -19.12 0.61
CA ALA A 259 -18.26 -19.58 1.95
C ALA A 259 -19.18 -18.60 2.72
N ASP A 260 -19.98 -19.14 3.61
CA ASP A 260 -20.96 -18.39 4.41
C ASP A 260 -20.35 -17.22 5.18
N ASP A 261 -19.12 -17.37 5.66
CA ASP A 261 -18.39 -16.35 6.41
C ASP A 261 -18.03 -15.11 5.57
N TYR A 262 -18.08 -15.22 4.24
CA TYR A 262 -17.76 -14.15 3.28
C TYR A 262 -18.99 -13.63 2.51
N THR A 263 -20.17 -14.02 2.93
CA THR A 263 -21.45 -13.56 2.37
C THR A 263 -22.36 -13.02 3.47
N THR A 264 -23.32 -12.17 3.11
CA THR A 264 -24.30 -11.68 4.08
C THR A 264 -25.71 -12.08 3.68
N GLY A 265 -26.58 -12.25 4.70
CA GLY A 265 -27.99 -12.58 4.49
C GLY A 265 -28.84 -11.35 4.18
N SER A 266 -30.09 -11.61 3.75
CA SER A 266 -31.11 -10.57 3.58
C SER A 266 -32.08 -10.55 4.76
N SER A 267 -32.49 -9.36 5.21
CA SER A 267 -33.47 -9.20 6.30
C SER A 267 -34.88 -9.68 5.97
N ILE A 268 -35.19 -9.85 4.67
CA ILE A 268 -36.53 -10.25 4.18
C ILE A 268 -36.51 -11.43 3.21
N MET A 269 -35.35 -11.83 2.72
CA MET A 269 -35.19 -12.94 1.78
C MET A 269 -34.26 -14.01 2.38
N PRO A 270 -34.81 -15.02 3.09
CA PRO A 270 -34.00 -15.94 3.89
C PRO A 270 -33.06 -16.84 3.07
N GLN A 271 -33.33 -17.00 1.78
CA GLN A 271 -32.49 -17.77 0.86
C GLN A 271 -31.33 -16.96 0.26
N LYS A 272 -31.37 -15.62 0.38
CA LYS A 272 -30.42 -14.75 -0.33
C LYS A 272 -29.08 -14.67 0.43
N ARG A 273 -27.98 -14.86 -0.30
CA ARG A 273 -26.61 -14.61 0.13
C ARG A 273 -26.03 -13.53 -0.75
N ASN A 274 -25.45 -12.51 -0.16
CA ASN A 274 -24.92 -11.37 -0.90
C ASN A 274 -23.40 -11.40 -0.85
N PRO A 275 -22.70 -11.14 -1.97
CA PRO A 275 -21.24 -11.03 -2.03
C PRO A 275 -20.77 -9.62 -1.58
N ASP A 276 -21.27 -9.13 -0.44
CA ASP A 276 -21.07 -7.74 0.01
C ASP A 276 -19.60 -7.34 0.13
N ILE A 277 -18.72 -8.29 0.50
CA ILE A 277 -17.28 -8.04 0.59
C ILE A 277 -16.72 -7.63 -0.77
N LEU A 278 -17.10 -8.34 -1.82
CA LEU A 278 -16.64 -8.06 -3.19
C LEU A 278 -17.25 -6.76 -3.73
N GLU A 279 -18.51 -6.49 -3.43
CA GLU A 279 -19.17 -5.21 -3.78
C GLU A 279 -18.47 -4.03 -3.11
N LEU A 280 -18.14 -4.15 -1.80
CA LEU A 280 -17.40 -3.14 -1.07
C LEU A 280 -15.95 -3.00 -1.54
N ALA A 281 -15.28 -4.08 -1.95
CA ALA A 281 -13.93 -4.00 -2.51
C ALA A 281 -13.90 -3.14 -3.79
N ARG A 282 -14.93 -3.26 -4.67
CA ARG A 282 -15.08 -2.38 -5.84
C ARG A 282 -15.25 -0.90 -5.44
N ALA A 283 -16.06 -0.62 -4.44
CA ALA A 283 -16.29 0.76 -3.97
C ALA A 283 -15.02 1.36 -3.33
N LYS A 284 -14.29 0.56 -2.53
CA LYS A 284 -13.03 0.96 -1.90
C LYS A 284 -11.91 1.26 -2.90
N ALA A 285 -11.91 0.62 -4.05
CA ALA A 285 -11.00 0.96 -5.14
C ALA A 285 -11.19 2.41 -5.60
N GLU A 286 -12.44 2.85 -5.73
CA GLU A 286 -12.77 4.23 -6.11
C GLU A 286 -12.40 5.25 -5.00
N GLU A 287 -12.47 4.86 -3.71
CA GLU A 287 -12.03 5.71 -2.60
C GLU A 287 -10.52 5.97 -2.66
N VAL A 288 -9.70 4.94 -2.94
CA VAL A 288 -8.25 5.08 -3.11
C VAL A 288 -7.93 5.97 -4.32
N SER A 289 -8.62 5.76 -5.44
CA SER A 289 -8.47 6.58 -6.65
C SER A 289 -8.82 8.04 -6.41
N ALA A 290 -9.90 8.31 -5.68
CA ALA A 290 -10.31 9.66 -5.31
C ALA A 290 -9.29 10.34 -4.38
N GLY A 291 -8.75 9.64 -3.39
CA GLY A 291 -7.70 10.11 -2.48
C GLY A 291 -6.42 10.50 -3.24
N LYS A 292 -5.96 9.63 -4.15
CA LYS A 292 -4.84 9.91 -5.07
C LYS A 292 -5.06 11.19 -5.88
N GLU A 293 -6.25 11.37 -6.46
CA GLU A 293 -6.56 12.55 -7.27
C GLU A 293 -6.65 13.82 -6.40
N ALA A 294 -7.14 13.73 -5.16
CA ALA A 294 -7.14 14.83 -4.21
C ALA A 294 -5.70 15.30 -3.92
N VAL A 295 -4.77 14.39 -3.61
CA VAL A 295 -3.36 14.71 -3.40
C VAL A 295 -2.76 15.39 -4.63
N ARG A 296 -2.96 14.85 -5.83
CA ARG A 296 -2.48 15.45 -7.07
C ARG A 296 -2.96 16.90 -7.25
N ARG A 297 -4.22 17.18 -6.95
CA ARG A 297 -4.82 18.51 -7.08
C ARG A 297 -4.33 19.49 -6.02
N ILE A 298 -4.11 19.03 -4.78
CA ILE A 298 -3.57 19.84 -3.70
C ILE A 298 -2.16 20.32 -4.08
N ILE A 299 -1.25 19.37 -4.36
CA ILE A 299 0.17 19.69 -4.59
C ILE A 299 0.43 20.44 -5.89
N GLY A 300 -0.40 20.21 -6.91
CA GLY A 300 -0.20 20.78 -8.25
C GLY A 300 -0.34 22.31 -8.34
N LYS A 301 -0.80 22.96 -7.28
CA LYS A 301 -0.98 24.41 -7.21
C LYS A 301 0.03 25.11 -6.32
N LEU A 302 0.89 24.35 -5.62
CA LEU A 302 1.79 24.91 -4.62
C LEU A 302 3.07 25.42 -5.28
N PRO A 303 3.56 26.60 -4.89
CA PRO A 303 4.89 27.06 -5.28
C PRO A 303 5.98 26.25 -4.55
N SER A 304 7.24 26.45 -4.95
CA SER A 304 8.38 25.82 -4.30
C SER A 304 8.51 26.24 -2.81
N GLY A 305 8.99 25.31 -2.01
CA GLY A 305 9.07 25.45 -0.55
C GLY A 305 7.81 24.95 0.15
N TYR A 306 7.82 25.03 1.47
CA TYR A 306 6.71 24.54 2.28
C TYR A 306 5.48 25.44 2.19
N ASN A 307 4.33 24.82 2.02
CA ASN A 307 3.01 25.46 2.15
C ASN A 307 2.10 24.54 2.97
N ARG A 308 1.29 25.13 3.86
CA ARG A 308 0.45 24.36 4.80
C ARG A 308 -0.59 23.46 4.11
N ASP A 309 -1.00 23.80 2.90
CA ASP A 309 -1.89 22.96 2.07
C ASP A 309 -1.39 21.52 1.97
N SER A 310 -0.08 21.29 1.92
CA SER A 310 0.51 19.96 1.86
C SER A 310 0.22 19.09 3.09
N GLN A 311 -0.22 19.66 4.19
CA GLN A 311 -0.68 18.94 5.38
C GLN A 311 -1.87 18.02 5.03
N GLN A 312 -2.76 18.49 4.17
CA GLN A 312 -3.96 17.75 3.75
C GLN A 312 -3.66 16.47 2.93
N THR A 313 -2.41 16.25 2.50
CA THR A 313 -2.04 15.00 1.81
C THR A 313 -1.94 13.80 2.75
N LYS A 314 -1.65 14.04 4.05
CA LYS A 314 -1.40 13.01 5.06
C LYS A 314 -2.61 12.08 5.26
N GLY A 315 -3.81 12.64 5.41
CA GLY A 315 -5.03 11.87 5.59
C GLY A 315 -5.29 10.91 4.43
N HIS A 316 -5.21 11.41 3.20
CA HIS A 316 -5.41 10.59 2.01
C HIS A 316 -4.37 9.46 1.86
N LEU A 317 -3.11 9.72 2.28
CA LEU A 317 -2.08 8.69 2.29
C LEU A 317 -2.42 7.57 3.29
N ILE A 318 -2.76 7.92 4.53
CA ILE A 318 -3.08 6.96 5.59
C ILE A 318 -4.32 6.16 5.21
N GLU A 319 -5.39 6.83 4.81
CA GLU A 319 -6.65 6.21 4.40
C GLU A 319 -6.47 5.26 3.21
N GLY A 320 -5.66 5.67 2.21
CA GLY A 320 -5.34 4.82 1.07
C GLY A 320 -4.59 3.54 1.48
N VAL A 321 -3.57 3.67 2.32
CA VAL A 321 -2.81 2.52 2.86
C VAL A 321 -3.72 1.58 3.67
N ASP A 322 -4.53 2.13 4.58
CA ASP A 322 -5.40 1.34 5.45
C ASP A 322 -6.54 0.66 4.66
N THR A 323 -7.05 1.32 3.62
CA THR A 323 -8.07 0.74 2.73
C THR A 323 -7.53 -0.45 1.95
N VAL A 324 -6.34 -0.33 1.35
CA VAL A 324 -5.71 -1.45 0.61
C VAL A 324 -5.38 -2.60 1.56
N ARG A 325 -4.81 -2.30 2.73
CA ARG A 325 -4.52 -3.29 3.77
C ARG A 325 -5.76 -4.10 4.14
N ALA A 326 -6.83 -3.42 4.57
CA ALA A 326 -8.07 -4.07 4.98
C ALA A 326 -8.72 -4.88 3.84
N THR A 327 -8.59 -4.42 2.60
CA THR A 327 -9.13 -5.13 1.44
C THR A 327 -8.37 -6.42 1.16
N LEU A 328 -7.03 -6.39 1.18
CA LEU A 328 -6.22 -7.59 0.98
C LEU A 328 -6.37 -8.58 2.15
N ASP A 329 -6.48 -8.09 3.39
CA ASP A 329 -6.68 -8.91 4.59
C ASP A 329 -7.98 -9.72 4.55
N ILE A 330 -9.03 -9.25 3.88
CA ILE A 330 -10.29 -9.98 3.74
C ILE A 330 -10.35 -10.82 2.44
N LEU A 331 -9.73 -10.36 1.35
CA LEU A 331 -9.79 -11.08 0.08
C LEU A 331 -8.90 -12.33 0.05
N THR A 332 -7.76 -12.31 0.75
CA THR A 332 -6.87 -13.48 0.82
C THR A 332 -7.58 -14.71 1.39
N PRO A 333 -8.15 -14.69 2.61
CA PRO A 333 -8.87 -15.84 3.12
C PRO A 333 -10.18 -16.12 2.37
N LEU A 334 -10.81 -15.14 1.71
CA LEU A 334 -11.95 -15.39 0.83
C LEU A 334 -11.53 -16.32 -0.32
N VAL A 335 -10.42 -16.04 -1.00
CA VAL A 335 -9.91 -16.90 -2.10
C VAL A 335 -9.56 -18.30 -1.60
N GLU A 336 -8.93 -18.41 -0.42
CA GLU A 336 -8.59 -19.69 0.20
C GLU A 336 -9.83 -20.56 0.48
N SER A 337 -10.98 -19.94 0.75
CA SER A 337 -12.24 -20.58 1.07
C SER A 337 -13.16 -20.83 -0.13
N MET A 338 -12.85 -20.25 -1.30
CA MET A 338 -13.67 -20.42 -2.51
C MET A 338 -13.70 -21.89 -2.94
N GLU A 339 -14.90 -22.41 -3.21
CA GLU A 339 -15.09 -23.76 -3.77
C GLU A 339 -15.59 -23.69 -5.21
N LEU A 340 -15.41 -24.80 -5.95
CA LEU A 340 -15.97 -24.94 -7.28
C LEU A 340 -17.36 -25.54 -7.17
N SER A 341 -18.30 -25.01 -7.95
CA SER A 341 -19.63 -25.60 -8.09
C SER A 341 -19.59 -26.77 -9.08
N ASP A 342 -20.42 -27.78 -8.84
CA ASP A 342 -20.61 -28.90 -9.78
C ASP A 342 -21.75 -28.65 -10.80
N ASP A 343 -22.49 -27.53 -10.66
CA ASP A 343 -23.78 -27.30 -11.32
C ASP A 343 -23.73 -26.25 -12.45
N PHE A 344 -22.60 -26.02 -13.11
CA PHE A 344 -22.53 -25.08 -14.23
C PHE A 344 -22.54 -25.76 -15.62
N GLU A 345 -23.14 -25.08 -16.58
CA GLU A 345 -23.21 -25.53 -17.96
C GLU A 345 -22.21 -24.81 -18.87
N VAL A 346 -21.50 -25.58 -19.69
CA VAL A 346 -20.57 -25.06 -20.71
C VAL A 346 -21.23 -25.26 -22.09
N ASP A 347 -21.40 -24.14 -22.82
CA ASP A 347 -21.89 -24.21 -24.21
C ASP A 347 -20.83 -24.88 -25.10
N ALA A 348 -21.21 -25.96 -25.79
CA ALA A 348 -20.34 -26.65 -26.74
C ALA A 348 -19.78 -25.75 -27.84
N GLY A 349 -20.43 -24.62 -28.10
CA GLY A 349 -19.98 -23.61 -29.07
C GLY A 349 -18.63 -22.97 -28.74
N ILE A 350 -18.15 -23.07 -27.47
CA ILE A 350 -16.79 -22.60 -27.12
C ILE A 350 -15.71 -23.38 -27.87
N PHE A 351 -15.97 -24.60 -28.30
CA PHE A 351 -15.05 -25.44 -29.07
C PHE A 351 -15.09 -25.19 -30.59
N ALA A 352 -15.92 -24.26 -31.08
CA ALA A 352 -16.05 -23.97 -32.51
C ALA A 352 -14.73 -23.59 -33.18
N ALA A 353 -13.93 -22.75 -32.53
CA ALA A 353 -12.61 -22.35 -33.03
C ALA A 353 -11.60 -23.51 -33.02
N TYR A 354 -11.64 -24.36 -31.99
CA TYR A 354 -10.86 -25.59 -31.93
C TYR A 354 -11.21 -26.54 -33.09
N THR A 355 -12.47 -26.84 -33.31
CA THR A 355 -12.95 -27.70 -34.39
C THR A 355 -12.53 -27.15 -35.76
N ALA A 356 -12.65 -25.83 -35.99
CA ALA A 356 -12.19 -25.25 -37.25
C ALA A 356 -10.67 -25.40 -37.44
N ASN A 357 -9.87 -25.25 -36.36
CA ASN A 357 -8.43 -25.46 -36.41
C ASN A 357 -8.05 -26.92 -36.69
N GLN A 358 -8.79 -27.93 -36.19
CA GLN A 358 -8.58 -29.31 -36.52
C GLN A 358 -8.79 -29.60 -38.04
N LEU A 359 -9.86 -29.08 -38.62
CA LEU A 359 -10.08 -29.18 -40.06
C LEU A 359 -8.97 -28.53 -40.88
N VAL A 360 -8.38 -27.42 -40.35
CA VAL A 360 -7.24 -26.78 -40.99
C VAL A 360 -5.98 -27.65 -40.91
N THR A 361 -5.75 -28.35 -39.79
CA THR A 361 -4.61 -29.30 -39.69
C THR A 361 -4.75 -30.51 -40.62
N GLU A 362 -5.97 -30.87 -40.96
CA GLU A 362 -6.32 -31.91 -41.96
C GLU A 362 -6.20 -31.42 -43.40
N GLY A 363 -5.90 -30.14 -43.63
CA GLY A 363 -5.64 -29.56 -44.95
C GLY A 363 -6.76 -28.71 -45.54
N MET A 364 -7.83 -28.47 -44.80
CA MET A 364 -8.89 -27.56 -45.23
C MET A 364 -8.46 -26.09 -45.13
N PRO A 365 -8.73 -25.22 -46.13
CA PRO A 365 -8.51 -23.81 -45.99
C PRO A 365 -9.29 -23.20 -44.82
N PHE A 366 -8.68 -22.30 -44.04
CA PHE A 366 -9.31 -21.75 -42.83
C PHE A 366 -10.72 -21.16 -43.05
N ARG A 367 -10.94 -20.47 -44.17
CA ARG A 367 -12.28 -19.93 -44.48
C ARG A 367 -13.33 -20.99 -44.74
N ASP A 368 -12.94 -22.07 -45.37
CA ASP A 368 -13.84 -23.21 -45.64
C ASP A 368 -14.12 -23.94 -44.33
N ALA A 369 -13.11 -24.22 -43.50
CA ALA A 369 -13.28 -24.80 -42.16
C ALA A 369 -14.20 -23.92 -41.26
N TYR A 370 -14.03 -22.61 -41.25
CA TYR A 370 -14.89 -21.69 -40.52
C TYR A 370 -16.35 -21.77 -40.98
N HIS A 371 -16.60 -21.84 -42.29
CA HIS A 371 -17.95 -21.95 -42.83
C HIS A 371 -18.57 -23.31 -42.58
N GLU A 372 -17.78 -24.39 -42.65
CA GLU A 372 -18.21 -25.74 -42.35
C GLU A 372 -18.70 -25.85 -40.91
N VAL A 373 -17.85 -25.43 -39.92
CA VAL A 373 -18.21 -25.48 -38.51
C VAL A 373 -19.41 -24.57 -38.18
N LYS A 374 -19.49 -23.38 -38.81
CA LYS A 374 -20.62 -22.49 -38.61
C LYS A 374 -21.93 -23.06 -39.17
N SER A 375 -21.88 -23.82 -40.26
CA SER A 375 -23.07 -24.33 -40.90
C SER A 375 -23.53 -25.66 -40.30
N SER A 376 -22.62 -26.53 -39.87
CA SER A 376 -22.94 -27.80 -39.23
C SER A 376 -23.47 -27.61 -37.81
N GLY A 377 -22.89 -26.65 -37.05
CA GLY A 377 -23.15 -26.50 -35.61
C GLY A 377 -22.65 -27.72 -34.80
N GLU A 378 -21.78 -28.55 -35.41
CA GLU A 378 -21.16 -29.68 -34.77
C GLU A 378 -19.76 -29.28 -34.27
N TYR A 379 -19.44 -29.60 -33.01
CA TYR A 379 -18.19 -29.23 -32.37
C TYR A 379 -17.48 -30.45 -31.80
N GLU A 380 -16.17 -30.53 -32.08
CA GLU A 380 -15.30 -31.51 -31.41
C GLU A 380 -14.96 -30.97 -30.04
N THR A 381 -15.45 -31.60 -28.99
CA THR A 381 -15.18 -31.24 -27.59
C THR A 381 -13.99 -32.03 -27.06
N HIS A 382 -13.29 -31.48 -26.10
CA HIS A 382 -12.22 -32.14 -25.34
C HIS A 382 -12.29 -31.74 -23.88
N ASP A 383 -11.72 -32.58 -23.02
CA ASP A 383 -11.64 -32.36 -21.57
C ASP A 383 -10.26 -31.79 -21.16
N GLU A 384 -9.44 -31.37 -22.11
CA GLU A 384 -8.16 -30.76 -21.82
C GLU A 384 -8.37 -29.38 -21.13
N VAL A 385 -7.74 -29.23 -19.99
CA VAL A 385 -7.81 -28.00 -19.18
C VAL A 385 -6.52 -27.20 -19.37
N ALA A 386 -6.64 -25.93 -19.62
CA ALA A 386 -5.47 -25.04 -19.72
C ALA A 386 -4.72 -25.02 -18.38
N GLU A 387 -3.42 -25.26 -18.42
CA GLU A 387 -2.58 -25.23 -17.22
C GLU A 387 -2.42 -23.81 -16.66
N PRO A 388 -2.32 -23.65 -15.33
CA PRO A 388 -1.98 -22.39 -14.71
C PRO A 388 -0.61 -21.90 -15.19
N VAL A 389 -0.53 -20.65 -15.61
CA VAL A 389 0.72 -20.02 -16.08
C VAL A 389 0.85 -18.63 -15.49
N HIS A 390 1.92 -18.39 -14.76
CA HIS A 390 2.25 -17.07 -14.20
C HIS A 390 3.77 -16.84 -14.16
N GLN A 391 4.17 -15.58 -14.03
CA GLN A 391 5.56 -15.18 -13.87
C GLN A 391 6.11 -15.67 -12.51
N PRO A 392 7.39 -16.01 -12.41
CA PRO A 392 8.01 -16.28 -11.11
C PRO A 392 8.15 -14.98 -10.29
N PHE A 393 7.93 -15.06 -8.98
CA PHE A 393 8.02 -13.90 -8.09
C PHE A 393 8.87 -14.12 -6.82
N GLY A 394 9.69 -15.18 -6.81
CA GLY A 394 10.60 -15.47 -5.69
C GLY A 394 11.57 -14.34 -5.39
N ASP A 395 12.11 -13.67 -6.42
CA ASP A 395 13.01 -12.52 -6.24
C ASP A 395 12.34 -11.30 -5.61
N LEU A 396 11.04 -11.09 -5.88
CA LEU A 396 10.27 -10.03 -5.25
C LEU A 396 10.00 -10.35 -3.78
N ARG A 397 9.67 -11.60 -3.47
CA ARG A 397 9.49 -12.07 -2.09
C ARG A 397 10.78 -11.90 -1.29
N ALA A 398 11.92 -12.32 -1.81
CA ALA A 398 13.21 -12.15 -1.15
C ALA A 398 13.53 -10.67 -0.90
N PHE A 399 13.32 -9.80 -1.90
CA PHE A 399 13.54 -8.36 -1.76
C PHE A 399 12.73 -7.76 -0.60
N TRP A 400 11.43 -8.06 -0.53
CA TRP A 400 10.57 -7.47 0.51
C TRP A 400 10.83 -8.06 1.91
N ALA A 401 11.23 -9.32 2.00
CA ALA A 401 11.68 -9.92 3.26
C ALA A 401 12.97 -9.26 3.78
N ASP A 402 13.94 -9.02 2.90
CA ASP A 402 15.19 -8.32 3.24
C ASP A 402 14.91 -6.88 3.71
N GLU A 403 13.99 -6.15 3.05
CA GLU A 403 13.61 -4.79 3.44
C GLU A 403 12.88 -4.77 4.80
N ARG A 404 12.05 -5.77 5.11
CA ARG A 404 11.42 -5.91 6.44
C ARG A 404 12.47 -6.13 7.53
N GLU A 405 13.37 -7.08 7.33
CA GLU A 405 14.46 -7.34 8.28
C GLU A 405 15.33 -6.09 8.50
N ALA A 406 15.66 -5.38 7.42
CA ALA A 406 16.47 -4.16 7.52
C ALA A 406 15.75 -3.03 8.28
N PHE A 407 14.44 -2.86 8.08
CA PHE A 407 13.65 -1.84 8.77
C PHE A 407 13.51 -2.16 10.27
N ASP A 408 13.24 -3.41 10.61
CA ASP A 408 13.10 -3.85 12.00
C ASP A 408 14.45 -3.74 12.75
N ALA A 409 15.56 -4.16 12.13
CA ALA A 409 16.90 -4.03 12.67
C ALA A 409 17.32 -2.56 12.87
N MET A 410 16.92 -1.66 11.98
CA MET A 410 17.12 -0.21 12.12
C MET A 410 16.40 0.32 13.37
N SER A 411 15.12 -0.02 13.51
CA SER A 411 14.29 0.42 14.63
C SER A 411 14.85 -0.10 15.98
N GLU A 412 15.16 -1.39 16.05
CA GLU A 412 15.75 -2.01 17.24
C GLU A 412 17.08 -1.35 17.62
N ARG A 413 17.97 -1.12 16.67
CA ARG A 413 19.26 -0.46 16.91
C ARG A 413 19.08 0.94 17.48
N LEU A 414 18.14 1.74 16.98
CA LEU A 414 17.87 3.07 17.50
C LEU A 414 17.33 3.05 18.93
N LEU A 415 16.50 2.08 19.27
CA LEU A 415 15.91 1.93 20.60
C LEU A 415 16.86 1.35 21.63
N THR A 416 17.81 0.48 21.25
CA THR A 416 18.66 -0.27 22.16
C THR A 416 20.12 0.20 22.24
N ALA A 417 20.59 1.06 21.31
CA ALA A 417 21.98 1.54 21.33
C ALA A 417 22.28 2.31 22.63
N ASP A 418 23.36 1.95 23.33
CA ASP A 418 23.88 2.63 24.52
C ASP A 418 24.54 3.99 24.20
#